data_df4ab512642968d552d83d637bd61ed9
#
_entry.id   df4ab512642968d552d83d637bd61ed9
#
_cell.length_a   1.000
_cell.length_b   1.000
_cell.length_c   1.000
_cell.angle_alpha   90.00
_cell.angle_beta   90.00
_cell.angle_gamma   90.00
#
_symmetry.space_group_name_H-M   'P 1'
#
loop_
_entity.id
_entity.type
_entity.pdbx_description
1 polymer ?
#
loop_
_entity_poly.entity_id
_entity_poly.type
_entity_poly.pdbx_seq_one_letter_code
_entity_poly.pdbx_strand_id
1 'polypeptide(L)'
;MIRQATIEDAQSVLPIINIVFEEMEMPLFQEIPLENLFKILKQAFEMPEYRYSYANTLVYEEDGEILGIIVGFPEEKEAHIDDVLAPLFPQIGLPEETRFFTDKEAQPGEWYLDTLAVAEHAQGRGVGTALLKGFT
;
A
#
# COMPACT_ATOMS: atom_id res chain seq x y z
N MET A 1 -2.55 -19.05 0.32
CA MET A 1 -1.23 -19.05 0.98
C MET A 1 -0.73 -17.64 1.19
N ILE A 2 -0.22 -17.35 2.36
CA ILE A 2 0.29 -16.02 2.69
C ILE A 2 1.82 -16.01 2.54
N ARG A 3 2.35 -14.99 1.88
CA ARG A 3 3.79 -14.83 1.72
C ARG A 3 4.18 -13.36 1.66
N GLN A 4 5.47 -13.09 1.81
CA GLN A 4 6.01 -11.75 1.62
C GLN A 4 5.85 -11.35 0.15
N ALA A 5 5.46 -10.09 -0.07
CA ALA A 5 5.39 -9.57 -1.44
C ALA A 5 6.79 -9.41 -2.03
N THR A 6 6.86 -9.43 -3.36
CA THR A 6 8.09 -9.18 -4.11
C THR A 6 7.86 -8.02 -5.09
N ILE A 7 8.93 -7.49 -5.65
CA ILE A 7 8.85 -6.40 -6.63
C ILE A 7 7.93 -6.80 -7.80
N GLU A 8 7.94 -8.07 -8.18
CA GLU A 8 7.16 -8.57 -9.30
C GLU A 8 5.66 -8.57 -9.05
N ASP A 9 5.24 -8.45 -7.80
CA ASP A 9 3.82 -8.43 -7.43
C ASP A 9 3.13 -7.09 -7.66
N ALA A 10 3.86 -6.03 -8.04
CA ALA A 10 3.30 -4.69 -8.18
C ALA A 10 2.02 -4.65 -9.00
N GLN A 11 2.02 -5.31 -10.15
CA GLN A 11 0.90 -5.30 -11.07
C GLN A 11 -0.39 -5.85 -10.44
N SER A 12 -0.26 -6.80 -9.53
CA SER A 12 -1.41 -7.41 -8.84
C SER A 12 -1.79 -6.65 -7.56
N VAL A 13 -0.79 -6.06 -6.88
CA VAL A 13 -0.99 -5.40 -5.60
C VAL A 13 -1.56 -3.98 -5.76
N LEU A 14 -1.10 -3.22 -6.75
CA LEU A 14 -1.53 -1.83 -6.91
C LEU A 14 -3.03 -1.64 -7.10
N PRO A 15 -3.74 -2.49 -7.88
CA PRO A 15 -5.20 -2.36 -7.96
C PRO A 15 -5.90 -2.57 -6.61
N ILE A 16 -5.35 -3.42 -5.75
CA ILE A 16 -5.91 -3.66 -4.42
C ILE A 16 -5.65 -2.45 -3.52
N ILE A 17 -4.46 -1.85 -3.59
CA ILE A 17 -4.16 -0.62 -2.86
C ILE A 17 -5.10 0.51 -3.30
N ASN A 18 -5.41 0.57 -4.60
CA ASN A 18 -6.32 1.59 -5.12
C ASN A 18 -7.73 1.49 -4.53
N ILE A 19 -8.19 0.28 -4.16
CA ILE A 19 -9.48 0.12 -3.49
C ILE A 19 -9.49 0.96 -2.20
N VAL A 20 -8.39 0.93 -1.44
CA VAL A 20 -8.27 1.70 -0.21
C VAL A 20 -8.32 3.20 -0.50
N PHE A 21 -7.60 3.65 -1.54
CA PHE A 21 -7.60 5.06 -1.90
C PHE A 21 -8.98 5.55 -2.31
N GLU A 22 -9.74 4.72 -3.04
CA GLU A 22 -11.11 5.06 -3.43
C GLU A 22 -12.03 5.17 -2.20
N GLU A 23 -11.86 4.28 -1.23
CA GLU A 23 -12.64 4.31 0.00
C GLU A 23 -12.34 5.54 0.86
N MET A 24 -11.13 6.08 0.78
CA MET A 24 -10.75 7.28 1.51
C MET A 24 -11.43 8.54 0.97
N GLU A 25 -11.86 8.52 -0.29
CA GLU A 25 -12.53 9.65 -0.95
C GLU A 25 -11.76 10.97 -0.86
N MET A 26 -10.43 10.91 -0.82
CA MET A 26 -9.59 12.10 -0.72
C MET A 26 -9.59 12.86 -2.06
N PRO A 27 -9.84 14.19 -2.03
CA PRO A 27 -9.88 14.98 -3.28
C PRO A 27 -8.63 14.84 -4.14
N LEU A 28 -7.46 14.75 -3.52
CA LEU A 28 -6.20 14.61 -4.25
C LEU A 28 -6.20 13.35 -5.12
N PHE A 29 -6.67 12.24 -4.59
CA PHE A 29 -6.71 10.98 -5.35
C PHE A 29 -7.72 11.05 -6.50
N GLN A 30 -8.79 11.81 -6.34
CA GLN A 30 -9.79 11.99 -7.39
C GLN A 30 -9.29 12.85 -8.55
N GLU A 31 -8.34 13.74 -8.26
CA GLU A 31 -7.77 14.64 -9.26
C GLU A 31 -6.64 14.03 -10.09
N ILE A 32 -6.03 12.94 -9.59
CA ILE A 32 -4.90 12.29 -10.26
C ILE A 32 -5.43 11.19 -11.19
N PRO A 33 -5.11 11.23 -12.49
CA PRO A 33 -5.46 10.12 -13.38
C PRO A 33 -4.89 8.81 -12.86
N LEU A 34 -5.66 7.73 -12.92
CA LEU A 34 -5.28 6.44 -12.36
C LEU A 34 -3.94 5.93 -12.91
N GLU A 35 -3.70 6.12 -14.20
CA GLU A 35 -2.44 5.70 -14.82
C GLU A 35 -1.24 6.45 -14.25
N ASN A 36 -1.42 7.73 -13.90
CA ASN A 36 -0.35 8.54 -13.31
C ASN A 36 -0.08 8.09 -11.88
N LEU A 37 -1.15 7.84 -11.12
CA LEU A 37 -1.02 7.35 -9.75
C LEU A 37 -0.28 6.02 -9.72
N PHE A 38 -0.65 5.10 -10.59
CA PHE A 38 0.00 3.79 -10.66
C PHE A 38 1.46 3.90 -11.09
N LYS A 39 1.78 4.86 -11.93
CA LYS A 39 3.16 5.07 -12.37
C LYS A 39 4.09 5.36 -11.20
N ILE A 40 3.70 6.28 -10.31
CA ILE A 40 4.53 6.61 -9.15
C ILE A 40 4.46 5.54 -8.06
N LEU A 41 3.28 4.92 -7.86
CA LEU A 41 3.13 3.88 -6.85
C LEU A 41 3.96 2.64 -7.21
N LYS A 42 4.06 2.31 -8.48
CA LYS A 42 4.89 1.18 -8.91
C LYS A 42 6.35 1.43 -8.57
N GLN A 43 6.85 2.63 -8.86
CA GLN A 43 8.22 3.00 -8.53
C GLN A 43 8.46 2.95 -7.01
N ALA A 44 7.50 3.47 -6.24
CA ALA A 44 7.61 3.48 -4.78
C ALA A 44 7.48 2.07 -4.19
N PHE A 45 6.63 1.22 -4.78
CA PHE A 45 6.47 -0.16 -4.33
C PHE A 45 7.80 -0.92 -4.39
N GLU A 46 8.64 -0.60 -5.34
CA GLU A 46 9.96 -1.22 -5.50
C GLU A 46 10.99 -0.66 -4.51
N MET A 47 10.66 0.38 -3.78
CA MET A 47 11.55 1.01 -2.79
C MET A 47 11.19 0.52 -1.38
N PRO A 48 12.11 -0.19 -0.69
CA PRO A 48 11.79 -0.78 0.63
C PRO A 48 11.36 0.22 1.69
N GLU A 49 11.70 1.49 1.53
CA GLU A 49 11.41 2.54 2.52
C GLU A 49 9.96 3.04 2.47
N TYR A 50 9.22 2.77 1.38
CA TYR A 50 7.89 3.31 1.21
C TYR A 50 6.84 2.53 2.01
N ARG A 51 5.77 3.24 2.42
CA ARG A 51 4.64 2.69 3.18
C ARG A 51 4.07 1.42 2.53
N TYR A 52 3.71 1.50 1.27
CA TYR A 52 3.10 0.41 0.52
C TYR A 52 4.11 -0.38 -0.32
N SER A 53 5.37 -0.47 0.16
CA SER A 53 6.37 -1.22 -0.59
C SER A 53 6.21 -2.72 -0.39
N TYR A 54 6.85 -3.48 -1.28
CA TYR A 54 6.88 -4.94 -1.16
C TYR A 54 7.47 -5.38 0.19
N ALA A 55 8.40 -4.61 0.75
CA ALA A 55 9.06 -4.95 2.01
C ALA A 55 8.12 -4.89 3.21
N ASN A 56 7.06 -4.10 3.13
CA ASN A 56 6.09 -3.92 4.20
C ASN A 56 4.78 -4.67 3.96
N THR A 57 4.70 -5.48 2.92
CA THR A 57 3.45 -6.09 2.45
C THR A 57 3.50 -7.61 2.47
N LEU A 58 2.48 -8.24 3.05
CA LEU A 58 2.21 -9.66 2.89
C LEU A 58 1.03 -9.79 1.93
N VAL A 59 1.06 -10.82 1.09
CA VAL A 59 -0.01 -11.08 0.14
C VAL A 59 -0.64 -12.44 0.42
N TYR A 60 -1.95 -12.55 0.11
CA TYR A 60 -2.66 -13.82 0.11
C TYR A 60 -2.77 -14.26 -1.34
N GLU A 61 -2.10 -15.35 -1.67
CA GLU A 61 -2.07 -15.89 -3.03
C GLU A 61 -2.78 -17.25 -3.08
N GLU A 62 -3.62 -17.44 -4.10
CA GLU A 62 -4.31 -18.69 -4.33
C GLU A 62 -4.34 -18.93 -5.83
N ASP A 63 -3.86 -20.10 -6.25
CA ASP A 63 -3.83 -20.50 -7.67
C ASP A 63 -3.12 -19.47 -8.57
N GLY A 64 -2.06 -18.86 -8.06
CA GLY A 64 -1.29 -17.87 -8.81
C GLY A 64 -1.89 -16.47 -8.83
N GLU A 65 -3.01 -16.25 -8.13
CA GLU A 65 -3.68 -14.96 -8.07
C GLU A 65 -3.57 -14.36 -6.68
N ILE A 66 -3.23 -13.08 -6.60
CA ILE A 66 -3.19 -12.36 -5.33
C ILE A 66 -4.59 -11.82 -5.04
N LEU A 67 -5.18 -12.27 -3.93
CA LEU A 67 -6.55 -11.93 -3.54
C LEU A 67 -6.63 -10.86 -2.47
N GLY A 68 -5.56 -10.62 -1.74
CA GLY A 68 -5.56 -9.62 -0.69
C GLY A 68 -4.17 -9.27 -0.22
N ILE A 69 -4.08 -8.19 0.51
CA ILE A 69 -2.81 -7.70 1.05
C ILE A 69 -3.00 -7.21 2.47
N ILE A 70 -1.92 -7.25 3.25
CA ILE A 70 -1.84 -6.57 4.54
C ILE A 70 -0.51 -5.82 4.60
N VAL A 71 -0.56 -4.54 4.99
CA VAL A 71 0.59 -3.66 5.04
C VAL A 71 0.83 -3.23 6.47
N GLY A 72 2.06 -3.39 6.94
CA GLY A 72 2.43 -2.96 8.28
C GLY A 72 3.91 -2.66 8.39
N PHE A 73 4.27 -1.84 9.36
CA PHE A 73 5.65 -1.43 9.56
C PHE A 73 5.84 -1.01 11.02
N PRO A 74 7.10 -1.04 11.53
CA PRO A 74 7.36 -0.56 12.88
C PRO A 74 7.17 0.97 12.98
N GLU A 75 6.70 1.44 14.11
CA GLU A 75 6.41 2.86 14.35
C GLU A 75 7.57 3.78 13.97
N GLU A 76 8.77 3.37 14.25
CA GLU A 76 9.97 4.18 13.98
C GLU A 76 10.17 4.56 12.51
N LYS A 77 9.52 3.82 11.59
CA LYS A 77 9.59 4.11 10.16
C LYS A 77 8.57 5.14 9.71
N GLU A 78 7.52 5.37 10.49
CA GLU A 78 6.38 6.19 10.05
C GLU A 78 6.76 7.63 9.68
N ALA A 79 7.70 8.23 10.40
CA ALA A 79 8.06 9.63 10.19
C ALA A 79 8.51 9.94 8.75
N HIS A 80 9.16 8.99 8.09
CA HIS A 80 9.73 9.18 6.75
C HIS A 80 9.21 8.19 5.72
N ILE A 81 8.15 7.46 6.05
CA ILE A 81 7.71 6.33 5.24
C ILE A 81 7.18 6.72 3.87
N ASP A 82 6.73 7.96 3.71
CA ASP A 82 6.21 8.46 2.44
C ASP A 82 7.18 9.43 1.73
N ASP A 83 8.37 9.65 2.28
CA ASP A 83 9.33 10.61 1.72
C ASP A 83 9.81 10.23 0.31
N VAL A 84 9.81 8.96 -0.02
CA VAL A 84 10.24 8.50 -1.34
C VAL A 84 9.34 9.01 -2.47
N LEU A 85 8.11 9.43 -2.15
CA LEU A 85 7.19 9.95 -3.16
C LEU A 85 7.56 11.37 -3.60
N ALA A 86 8.24 12.15 -2.76
CA ALA A 86 8.55 13.54 -3.07
C ALA A 86 9.22 13.70 -4.44
N PRO A 87 10.31 12.98 -4.76
CA PRO A 87 10.93 13.13 -6.08
C PRO A 87 10.11 12.53 -7.22
N LEU A 88 9.05 11.76 -6.91
CA LEU A 88 8.20 11.14 -7.93
C LEU A 88 7.05 12.04 -8.33
N PHE A 89 6.56 12.90 -7.43
CA PHE A 89 5.41 13.77 -7.71
C PHE A 89 5.59 14.66 -8.95
N PRO A 90 6.75 15.27 -9.20
CA PRO A 90 6.91 16.08 -10.41
C PRO A 90 6.70 15.32 -11.71
N GLN A 91 6.88 13.99 -11.70
CA GLN A 91 6.64 13.16 -12.89
C GLN A 91 5.19 13.17 -13.34
N ILE A 92 4.27 13.52 -12.44
CA ILE A 92 2.83 13.57 -12.76
C ILE A 92 2.27 14.98 -12.55
N GLY A 93 3.13 16.00 -12.54
CA GLY A 93 2.72 17.39 -12.48
C GLY A 93 2.37 17.90 -11.10
N LEU A 94 2.79 17.21 -10.04
CA LEU A 94 2.54 17.64 -8.66
C LEU A 94 3.83 18.19 -8.04
N PRO A 95 3.71 19.17 -7.09
CA PRO A 95 4.90 19.68 -6.39
C PRO A 95 5.49 18.64 -5.44
N GLU A 96 6.80 18.73 -5.20
CA GLU A 96 7.50 17.81 -4.31
C GLU A 96 6.96 17.82 -2.89
N GLU A 97 6.44 18.94 -2.42
CA GLU A 97 5.87 19.06 -1.07
C GLU A 97 4.50 18.41 -0.91
N THR A 98 3.94 17.84 -1.97
CA THR A 98 2.67 17.11 -1.91
C THR A 98 2.77 15.95 -0.92
N ARG A 99 1.72 15.74 -0.13
CA ARG A 99 1.65 14.63 0.83
C ARG A 99 0.28 13.98 0.77
N PHE A 100 0.25 12.65 0.68
CA PHE A 100 -1.00 11.88 0.76
C PHE A 100 -1.46 11.73 2.20
N PHE A 101 -0.52 11.48 3.11
CA PHE A 101 -0.82 11.24 4.52
C PHE A 101 0.00 12.20 5.38
N THR A 102 -0.66 12.93 6.27
CA THR A 102 0.00 13.94 7.11
C THR A 102 -0.02 13.61 8.60
N ASP A 103 -0.91 12.71 9.02
CA ASP A 103 -1.08 12.38 10.44
C ASP A 103 -0.27 11.15 10.83
N LYS A 104 0.36 11.22 12.00
CA LYS A 104 1.03 10.06 12.58
C LYS A 104 0.01 9.23 13.35
N GLU A 105 -0.12 7.95 13.03
CA GLU A 105 -1.11 7.07 13.60
C GLU A 105 -0.55 6.00 14.53
N ALA A 106 0.73 5.61 14.34
CA ALA A 106 1.34 4.56 15.14
C ALA A 106 1.75 5.07 16.52
N GLN A 107 1.67 4.20 17.53
CA GLN A 107 2.13 4.52 18.87
C GLN A 107 3.61 4.17 19.02
N PRO A 108 4.36 4.90 19.88
CA PRO A 108 5.78 4.61 20.08
C PRO A 108 6.03 3.14 20.47
N GLY A 109 6.99 2.53 19.78
CA GLY A 109 7.41 1.18 20.11
C GLY A 109 6.53 0.06 19.58
N GLU A 110 5.44 0.37 18.86
CA GLU A 110 4.56 -0.68 18.33
C GLU A 110 4.78 -0.91 16.83
N TRP A 111 4.30 -2.07 16.39
CA TRP A 111 4.20 -2.39 14.97
C TRP A 111 2.83 -1.92 14.48
N TYR A 112 2.82 -1.03 13.53
CA TYR A 112 1.58 -0.44 13.03
C TYR A 112 1.02 -1.24 11.86
N LEU A 113 -0.23 -1.71 12.00
CA LEU A 113 -1.00 -2.31 10.92
C LEU A 113 -1.68 -1.17 10.16
N ASP A 114 -1.17 -0.83 8.98
CA ASP A 114 -1.65 0.33 8.22
C ASP A 114 -2.87 0.01 7.39
N THR A 115 -2.83 -1.10 6.65
CA THR A 115 -3.84 -1.39 5.64
C THR A 115 -4.11 -2.89 5.55
N LEU A 116 -5.38 -3.25 5.43
CA LEU A 116 -5.83 -4.59 5.11
C LEU A 116 -6.85 -4.45 3.99
N ALA A 117 -6.58 -5.02 2.83
CA ALA A 117 -7.47 -4.90 1.68
C ALA A 117 -7.60 -6.22 0.94
N VAL A 118 -8.80 -6.48 0.40
CA VAL A 118 -9.13 -7.70 -0.32
C VAL A 118 -9.76 -7.33 -1.66
N ALA A 119 -9.34 -8.00 -2.74
CA ALA A 119 -9.91 -7.80 -4.07
C ALA A 119 -11.43 -8.03 -4.02
N GLU A 120 -12.21 -7.23 -4.78
CA GLU A 120 -13.66 -7.29 -4.74
C GLU A 120 -14.22 -8.70 -4.93
N HIS A 121 -13.71 -9.44 -5.90
CA HIS A 121 -14.20 -10.78 -6.20
C HIS A 121 -13.86 -11.82 -5.13
N ALA A 122 -13.00 -11.49 -4.19
CA ALA A 122 -12.57 -12.39 -3.12
C ALA A 122 -13.10 -11.99 -1.75
N GLN A 123 -13.83 -10.88 -1.65
CA GLN A 123 -14.39 -10.44 -0.38
C GLN A 123 -15.44 -11.44 0.12
N GLY A 124 -15.50 -11.62 1.43
CA GLY A 124 -16.41 -12.58 2.05
C GLY A 124 -15.93 -14.02 2.06
N ARG A 125 -14.69 -14.29 1.60
CA ARG A 125 -14.15 -15.65 1.54
C ARG A 125 -13.13 -15.94 2.65
N GLY A 126 -13.01 -15.05 3.62
CA GLY A 126 -12.08 -15.25 4.74
C GLY A 126 -10.63 -14.84 4.44
N VAL A 127 -10.36 -14.18 3.31
CA VAL A 127 -9.01 -13.75 2.94
C VAL A 127 -8.46 -12.74 3.95
N GLY A 128 -9.27 -11.75 4.32
CA GLY A 128 -8.86 -10.73 5.30
C GLY A 128 -8.53 -11.34 6.65
N THR A 129 -9.34 -12.29 7.11
CA THR A 129 -9.12 -12.99 8.38
C THR A 129 -7.81 -13.78 8.34
N ALA A 130 -7.55 -14.47 7.21
CA ALA A 130 -6.33 -15.25 7.06
C ALA A 130 -5.08 -14.34 7.08
N LEU A 131 -5.16 -13.19 6.40
CA LEU A 131 -4.06 -12.22 6.39
C LEU A 131 -3.78 -11.68 7.78
N LEU A 132 -4.81 -11.35 8.53
CA LEU A 132 -4.66 -10.83 9.89
C LEU A 132 -3.98 -11.85 10.80
N LYS A 133 -4.34 -13.11 10.69
CA LYS A 133 -3.71 -14.18 11.45
C LYS A 133 -2.24 -14.35 11.05
N GLY A 134 -1.93 -14.25 9.77
CA GLY A 134 -0.56 -14.36 9.29
C GLY A 134 0.33 -13.19 9.72
N PHE A 135 -0.27 -12.02 9.93
CA PHE A 135 0.44 -10.82 10.37
C PHE A 135 0.85 -10.94 11.85
N THR A 136 0.02 -11.51 12.66
CA THR A 136 0.29 -11.68 14.08
C THR A 136 1.09 -12.94 14.36
#